data_de9e03bc27afd5269f1aa26e4d6b764e
#
_entry.id   de9e03bc27afd5269f1aa26e4d6b764e
#
_cell.length_a   1.000
_cell.length_b   1.000
_cell.length_c   1.000
_cell.angle_alpha   90.00
_cell.angle_beta   90.00
_cell.angle_gamma   90.00
#
_symmetry.space_group_name_H-M   'P 1'
#
loop_
_entity.id
_entity.type
_entity.pdbx_description
1 polymer ?
#
loop_
_entity_poly.entity_id
_entity_poly.type
_entity_poly.pdbx_seq_one_letter_code
_entity_poly.pdbx_strand_id
1 'polypeptide(L)'
;ELTSGSTWHAAGLVGQLRSSRNVTRMLKHSVELYESLEAETGQATGWKQAGGLRLACSEERMQELRKGATTARSFGLEMHMLSPQEALDLFPIMSPKDIVGAAFLPTDGYADPSSVTRALAKGARDGGVSIERGVRVEEFRIKDRRVVGVRTNQGDIEVETVLLAAGMWSRQLGALAGVNVPLIPVMHQYMVTDKIPGIPADLPTMRDPDKLVYYKEEAGALAMGGYEHDPIPWAVEGIPG
;
A
#
# COMPACT_ATOMS: atom_id res chain seq x y z
N GLU A 1 -6.86 -16.54 -6.55
CA GLU A 1 -7.32 -16.52 -5.15
C GLU A 1 -7.33 -15.09 -4.60
N LEU A 2 -8.17 -14.84 -3.58
CA LEU A 2 -8.11 -13.56 -2.86
C LEU A 2 -6.81 -13.47 -2.09
N THR A 3 -6.26 -12.25 -2.01
CA THR A 3 -5.01 -11.91 -1.30
C THR A 3 -3.72 -12.48 -1.89
N SER A 4 -3.76 -13.20 -2.99
CA SER A 4 -2.56 -13.71 -3.65
C SER A 4 -1.70 -12.60 -4.29
N GLY A 5 -0.53 -12.95 -4.76
CA GLY A 5 0.42 -12.01 -5.36
C GLY A 5 1.01 -11.05 -4.34
N SER A 6 1.14 -9.77 -4.70
CA SER A 6 1.78 -8.75 -3.84
C SER A 6 0.98 -8.40 -2.59
N THR A 7 -0.31 -8.72 -2.53
CA THR A 7 -1.20 -8.29 -1.44
C THR A 7 -0.78 -8.87 -0.08
N TRP A 8 -0.63 -10.17 0.03
CA TRP A 8 -0.31 -10.80 1.31
C TRP A 8 1.16 -10.60 1.75
N HIS A 9 2.02 -10.16 0.81
CA HIS A 9 3.40 -9.79 1.10
C HIS A 9 3.55 -8.31 1.53
N ALA A 10 2.49 -7.51 1.45
CA ALA A 10 2.59 -6.10 1.80
C ALA A 10 2.65 -5.91 3.31
N ALA A 11 3.55 -5.04 3.77
CA ALA A 11 3.68 -4.72 5.20
C ALA A 11 2.49 -3.93 5.78
N GLY A 12 1.64 -3.36 4.93
CA GLY A 12 0.38 -2.73 5.31
C GLY A 12 0.47 -1.29 5.79
N LEU A 13 1.59 -0.60 5.60
CA LEU A 13 1.69 0.83 5.93
C LEU A 13 0.80 1.67 5.01
N VAL A 14 -0.06 2.48 5.61
CA VAL A 14 -0.98 3.37 4.91
C VAL A 14 -0.59 4.83 5.16
N GLY A 15 -0.04 5.48 4.14
CA GLY A 15 0.39 6.87 4.21
C GLY A 15 -0.27 7.70 3.10
N GLN A 16 -0.84 8.84 3.45
CA GLN A 16 -1.69 9.64 2.57
C GLN A 16 -0.93 10.61 1.68
N LEU A 17 0.07 11.31 2.23
CA LEU A 17 0.77 12.37 1.50
C LEU A 17 1.67 11.84 0.38
N ARG A 18 1.45 12.38 -0.83
CA ARG A 18 2.32 12.20 -2.02
C ARG A 18 2.55 13.56 -2.68
N SER A 19 3.51 13.63 -3.58
CA SER A 19 3.79 14.83 -4.39
C SER A 19 2.63 15.19 -5.33
N SER A 20 1.89 14.21 -5.81
CA SER A 20 0.71 14.41 -6.64
C SER A 20 -0.54 14.63 -5.79
N ARG A 21 -1.24 15.74 -6.06
CA ARG A 21 -2.54 16.04 -5.43
C ARG A 21 -3.58 14.94 -5.69
N ASN A 22 -3.65 14.44 -6.93
CA ASN A 22 -4.63 13.41 -7.27
C ASN A 22 -4.37 12.11 -6.53
N VAL A 23 -3.10 11.68 -6.44
CA VAL A 23 -2.73 10.49 -5.67
C VAL A 23 -3.02 10.69 -4.18
N THR A 24 -2.70 11.86 -3.61
CA THR A 24 -3.05 12.16 -2.21
C THR A 24 -4.55 12.10 -1.97
N ARG A 25 -5.38 12.63 -2.88
CA ARG A 25 -6.85 12.51 -2.77
C ARG A 25 -7.32 11.06 -2.78
N MET A 26 -6.77 10.23 -3.65
CA MET A 26 -7.09 8.79 -3.69
C MET A 26 -6.72 8.10 -2.39
N LEU A 27 -5.54 8.41 -1.83
CA LEU A 27 -5.09 7.81 -0.58
C LEU A 27 -5.89 8.30 0.63
N LYS A 28 -6.33 9.57 0.66
CA LYS A 28 -7.27 10.06 1.68
C LYS A 28 -8.59 9.28 1.63
N HIS A 29 -9.16 9.13 0.45
CA HIS A 29 -10.38 8.33 0.27
C HIS A 29 -10.17 6.87 0.69
N SER A 30 -8.99 6.30 0.46
CA SER A 30 -8.68 4.94 0.92
C SER A 30 -8.67 4.85 2.45
N VAL A 31 -8.16 5.86 3.16
CA VAL A 31 -8.22 5.91 4.63
C VAL A 31 -9.66 5.99 5.11
N GLU A 32 -10.46 6.93 4.57
CA GLU A 32 -11.89 7.07 4.88
C GLU A 32 -12.64 5.74 4.67
N LEU A 33 -12.33 5.03 3.58
CA LEU A 33 -12.90 3.71 3.30
C LEU A 33 -12.47 2.66 4.34
N TYR A 34 -11.19 2.63 4.74
CA TYR A 34 -10.73 1.64 5.72
C TYR A 34 -11.31 1.87 7.11
N GLU A 35 -11.61 3.12 7.46
CA GLU A 35 -12.30 3.48 8.71
C GLU A 35 -13.75 2.98 8.74
N SER A 36 -14.47 3.04 7.62
CA SER A 36 -15.88 2.63 7.54
C SER A 36 -16.09 1.16 7.21
N LEU A 37 -15.14 0.52 6.53
CA LEU A 37 -15.31 -0.76 5.86
C LEU A 37 -15.67 -1.92 6.81
N GLU A 38 -15.14 -1.92 8.03
CA GLU A 38 -15.50 -2.93 9.03
C GLU A 38 -16.96 -2.78 9.49
N ALA A 39 -17.40 -1.56 9.74
CA ALA A 39 -18.79 -1.29 10.11
C ALA A 39 -19.77 -1.62 8.98
N GLU A 40 -19.39 -1.36 7.72
CA GLU A 40 -20.21 -1.64 6.55
C GLU A 40 -20.32 -3.13 6.23
N THR A 41 -19.24 -3.88 6.43
CA THR A 41 -19.16 -5.27 5.97
C THR A 41 -19.21 -6.29 7.11
N GLY A 42 -18.96 -5.89 8.35
CA GLY A 42 -18.77 -6.80 9.48
C GLY A 42 -17.47 -7.61 9.41
N GLN A 43 -16.55 -7.27 8.49
CA GLN A 43 -15.25 -7.92 8.33
C GLN A 43 -14.14 -6.99 8.81
N ALA A 44 -13.41 -7.40 9.83
CA ALA A 44 -12.28 -6.64 10.34
C ALA A 44 -11.22 -6.37 9.24
N THR A 45 -10.69 -5.16 9.21
CA THR A 45 -9.64 -4.71 8.28
C THR A 45 -8.26 -4.66 8.93
N GLY A 46 -8.20 -4.72 10.25
CA GLY A 46 -6.98 -4.45 11.01
C GLY A 46 -6.49 -3.00 10.88
N TRP A 47 -7.35 -2.07 10.43
CA TRP A 47 -7.01 -0.66 10.33
C TRP A 47 -6.74 -0.07 11.72
N LYS A 48 -5.60 0.59 11.83
CA LYS A 48 -5.24 1.41 13.01
C LYS A 48 -4.69 2.75 12.54
N GLN A 49 -5.34 3.81 12.96
CA GLN A 49 -4.86 5.18 12.77
C GLN A 49 -3.81 5.50 13.84
N ALA A 50 -2.64 4.91 13.71
CA ALA A 50 -1.53 5.10 14.65
C ALA A 50 -0.64 6.30 14.30
N GLY A 51 -0.88 6.93 13.16
CA GLY A 51 -0.04 7.98 12.59
C GLY A 51 1.11 7.42 11.75
N GLY A 52 1.78 8.35 11.07
CA GLY A 52 2.96 8.06 10.25
C GLY A 52 4.10 9.04 10.57
N LEU A 53 5.21 8.52 11.06
CA LEU A 53 6.42 9.25 11.39
C LEU A 53 7.41 9.17 10.23
N ARG A 54 7.98 10.30 9.83
CA ARG A 54 9.06 10.39 8.83
C ARG A 54 10.25 11.07 9.45
N LEU A 55 11.38 10.39 9.52
CA LEU A 55 12.61 10.89 10.09
C LEU A 55 13.37 11.77 9.10
N ALA A 56 14.14 12.73 9.64
CA ALA A 56 15.18 13.46 8.93
C ALA A 56 16.51 13.23 9.64
N CYS A 57 17.47 12.62 8.94
CA CYS A 57 18.83 12.43 9.43
C CYS A 57 19.80 13.48 8.86
N SER A 58 19.29 14.48 8.14
CA SER A 58 20.04 15.62 7.61
C SER A 58 19.19 16.88 7.57
N GLU A 59 19.85 18.06 7.56
CA GLU A 59 19.15 19.34 7.40
C GLU A 59 18.46 19.45 6.03
N GLU A 60 19.04 18.86 5.00
CA GLU A 60 18.44 18.80 3.68
C GLU A 60 17.11 18.05 3.73
N ARG A 61 17.08 16.87 4.36
CA ARG A 61 15.85 16.10 4.57
C ARG A 61 14.84 16.87 5.42
N MET A 62 15.30 17.56 6.44
CA MET A 62 14.43 18.39 7.28
C MET A 62 13.76 19.50 6.47
N GLN A 63 14.48 20.12 5.53
CA GLN A 63 13.91 21.12 4.60
C GLN A 63 12.87 20.49 3.66
N GLU A 64 13.11 19.27 3.16
CA GLU A 64 12.12 18.54 2.36
C GLU A 64 10.85 18.25 3.17
N LEU A 65 10.98 17.82 4.42
CA LEU A 65 9.85 17.60 5.30
C LEU A 65 9.03 18.87 5.55
N ARG A 66 9.70 20.03 5.74
CA ARG A 66 9.02 21.34 5.86
C ARG A 66 8.24 21.71 4.59
N LYS A 67 8.83 21.47 3.41
CA LYS A 67 8.12 21.65 2.12
C LYS A 67 6.94 20.67 2.03
N GLY A 68 7.15 19.42 2.46
CA GLY A 68 6.10 18.40 2.55
C GLY A 68 4.94 18.82 3.43
N ALA A 69 5.19 19.43 4.59
CA ALA A 69 4.15 19.94 5.49
C ALA A 69 3.34 21.09 4.85
N THR A 70 4.00 21.97 4.09
CA THR A 70 3.30 23.01 3.32
C THR A 70 2.40 22.41 2.25
N THR A 71 2.90 21.39 1.53
CA THR A 71 2.13 20.65 0.52
C THR A 71 0.96 19.91 1.16
N ALA A 72 1.17 19.24 2.28
CA ALA A 72 0.14 18.53 3.05
C ALA A 72 -1.03 19.46 3.38
N ARG A 73 -0.73 20.65 3.92
CA ARG A 73 -1.73 21.67 4.24
C ARG A 73 -2.54 22.08 3.01
N SER A 74 -1.91 22.25 1.84
CA SER A 74 -2.61 22.59 0.60
C SER A 74 -3.54 21.47 0.09
N PHE A 75 -3.34 20.24 0.57
CA PHE A 75 -4.17 19.08 0.28
C PHE A 75 -5.15 18.73 1.41
N GLY A 76 -5.23 19.57 2.45
CA GLY A 76 -6.10 19.38 3.60
C GLY A 76 -5.63 18.26 4.53
N LEU A 77 -4.31 18.09 4.67
CA LEU A 77 -3.67 17.22 5.63
C LEU A 77 -2.88 18.06 6.64
N GLU A 78 -2.95 17.72 7.91
CA GLU A 78 -2.19 18.36 8.97
C GLU A 78 -0.94 17.52 9.28
N MET A 79 0.24 18.07 8.99
CA MET A 79 1.51 17.42 9.21
C MET A 79 2.32 18.24 10.22
N HIS A 80 2.63 17.63 11.35
CA HIS A 80 3.36 18.25 12.44
C HIS A 80 4.86 18.05 12.27
N MET A 81 5.63 19.14 12.43
CA MET A 81 7.09 19.07 12.47
C MET A 81 7.52 18.82 13.91
N LEU A 82 8.38 17.86 14.12
CA LEU A 82 8.81 17.38 15.43
C LEU A 82 10.32 17.57 15.63
N SER A 83 10.69 17.90 16.86
CA SER A 83 12.07 17.79 17.35
C SER A 83 12.48 16.31 17.46
N PRO A 84 13.80 16.01 17.58
CA PRO A 84 14.27 14.65 17.81
C PRO A 84 13.66 14.00 19.06
N GLN A 85 13.46 14.79 20.15
CA GLN A 85 12.87 14.27 21.39
C GLN A 85 11.39 13.91 21.21
N GLU A 86 10.59 14.77 20.59
CA GLU A 86 9.19 14.49 20.30
C GLU A 86 9.02 13.26 19.39
N ALA A 87 9.93 13.07 18.43
CA ALA A 87 9.95 11.87 17.60
C ALA A 87 10.29 10.61 18.41
N LEU A 88 11.22 10.70 19.36
CA LEU A 88 11.58 9.62 20.27
C LEU A 88 10.42 9.29 21.23
N ASP A 89 9.69 10.29 21.70
CA ASP A 89 8.52 10.08 22.56
C ASP A 89 7.41 9.28 21.84
N LEU A 90 7.26 9.48 20.52
CA LEU A 90 6.33 8.72 19.69
C LEU A 90 6.85 7.32 19.31
N PHE A 91 8.16 7.15 19.20
CA PHE A 91 8.77 5.87 18.82
C PHE A 91 9.96 5.53 19.74
N PRO A 92 9.70 5.16 21.00
CA PRO A 92 10.72 5.11 22.07
C PRO A 92 11.78 4.02 21.89
N ILE A 93 11.58 3.07 21.02
CA ILE A 93 12.54 1.98 20.74
C ILE A 93 13.57 2.33 19.66
N MET A 94 13.49 3.52 19.04
CA MET A 94 14.48 3.95 18.07
C MET A 94 15.70 4.57 18.75
N SER A 95 16.84 4.58 18.06
CA SER A 95 18.01 5.36 18.47
C SER A 95 17.85 6.83 18.05
N PRO A 96 18.02 7.80 18.94
CA PRO A 96 17.98 9.22 18.58
C PRO A 96 19.22 9.68 17.81
N LYS A 97 20.24 8.82 17.67
CA LYS A 97 21.49 9.16 17.01
C LYS A 97 21.25 9.57 15.57
N ASP A 98 21.85 10.68 15.16
CA ASP A 98 21.81 11.24 13.81
C ASP A 98 20.42 11.75 13.37
N ILE A 99 19.45 11.87 14.29
CA ILE A 99 18.13 12.43 13.98
C ILE A 99 18.17 13.96 14.19
N VAL A 100 17.90 14.70 13.12
CA VAL A 100 17.80 16.17 13.13
C VAL A 100 16.38 16.65 13.48
N GLY A 101 15.39 15.85 13.13
CA GLY A 101 13.98 16.09 13.41
C GLY A 101 13.11 15.08 12.69
N ALA A 102 11.80 15.30 12.71
CA ALA A 102 10.84 14.43 12.05
C ALA A 102 9.61 15.21 11.59
N ALA A 103 8.77 14.53 10.83
CA ALA A 103 7.41 14.96 10.53
C ALA A 103 6.42 13.84 10.87
N PHE A 104 5.28 14.21 11.46
CA PHE A 104 4.24 13.29 11.87
C PHE A 104 2.91 13.64 11.21
N LEU A 105 2.27 12.65 10.60
CA LEU A 105 0.93 12.76 10.03
C LEU A 105 -0.04 11.90 10.86
N PRO A 106 -0.88 12.51 11.71
CA PRO A 106 -1.72 11.75 12.66
C PRO A 106 -2.76 10.84 12.00
N THR A 107 -3.18 11.17 10.79
CA THR A 107 -4.20 10.43 10.05
C THR A 107 -3.64 9.29 9.20
N ASP A 108 -2.32 9.12 9.14
CA ASP A 108 -1.69 7.92 8.59
C ASP A 108 -1.86 6.74 9.56
N GLY A 109 -1.54 5.53 9.11
CA GLY A 109 -1.64 4.35 9.95
C GLY A 109 -1.21 3.08 9.23
N TYR A 110 -1.84 1.99 9.58
CA TYR A 110 -1.62 0.69 8.94
C TYR A 110 -2.87 -0.18 8.97
N ALA A 111 -2.89 -1.18 8.09
CA ALA A 111 -3.96 -2.16 8.02
C ALA A 111 -3.36 -3.56 7.77
N ASP A 112 -4.14 -4.61 7.96
CA ASP A 112 -3.81 -5.93 7.45
C ASP A 112 -4.26 -6.06 5.99
N PRO A 113 -3.34 -6.18 5.02
CA PRO A 113 -3.70 -6.17 3.59
C PRO A 113 -4.65 -7.31 3.19
N SER A 114 -4.50 -8.46 3.83
CA SER A 114 -5.37 -9.61 3.56
C SER A 114 -6.77 -9.40 4.11
N SER A 115 -6.89 -8.83 5.30
CA SER A 115 -8.18 -8.51 5.91
C SER A 115 -8.92 -7.40 5.16
N VAL A 116 -8.23 -6.35 4.74
CA VAL A 116 -8.79 -5.30 3.85
C VAL A 116 -9.34 -5.93 2.57
N THR A 117 -8.58 -6.81 1.92
CA THR A 117 -9.03 -7.49 0.70
C THR A 117 -10.28 -8.34 0.95
N ARG A 118 -10.35 -9.04 2.08
CA ARG A 118 -11.54 -9.85 2.45
C ARG A 118 -12.75 -8.97 2.73
N ALA A 119 -12.55 -7.83 3.39
CA ALA A 119 -13.62 -6.88 3.67
C ALA A 119 -14.16 -6.25 2.38
N LEU A 120 -13.29 -5.82 1.47
CA LEU A 120 -13.69 -5.33 0.15
C LEU A 120 -14.43 -6.40 -0.66
N ALA A 121 -13.93 -7.65 -0.66
CA ALA A 121 -14.59 -8.75 -1.36
C ALA A 121 -15.96 -9.09 -0.74
N LYS A 122 -16.09 -8.98 0.58
CA LYS A 122 -17.38 -9.17 1.26
C LYS A 122 -18.36 -8.06 0.87
N GLY A 123 -17.96 -6.80 0.96
CA GLY A 123 -18.81 -5.66 0.57
C GLY A 123 -19.24 -5.74 -0.89
N ALA A 124 -18.33 -6.16 -1.80
CA ALA A 124 -18.67 -6.36 -3.20
C ALA A 124 -19.75 -7.45 -3.38
N ARG A 125 -19.63 -8.59 -2.68
CA ARG A 125 -20.64 -9.66 -2.73
C ARG A 125 -21.97 -9.22 -2.14
N ASP A 126 -21.94 -8.51 -1.02
CA ASP A 126 -23.16 -7.98 -0.38
C ASP A 126 -23.87 -6.99 -1.33
N GLY A 127 -23.10 -6.30 -2.19
CA GLY A 127 -23.60 -5.47 -3.30
C GLY A 127 -23.97 -6.21 -4.57
N GLY A 128 -23.96 -7.56 -4.58
CA GLY A 128 -24.40 -8.39 -5.71
C GLY A 128 -23.29 -8.72 -6.74
N VAL A 129 -22.04 -8.44 -6.43
CA VAL A 129 -20.91 -8.78 -7.33
C VAL A 129 -20.59 -10.26 -7.23
N SER A 130 -20.50 -10.95 -8.38
CA SER A 130 -19.94 -12.30 -8.46
C SER A 130 -18.40 -12.24 -8.42
N ILE A 131 -17.80 -12.99 -7.50
CA ILE A 131 -16.33 -13.12 -7.38
C ILE A 131 -15.96 -14.57 -7.65
N GLU A 132 -15.46 -14.80 -8.85
CA GLU A 132 -15.05 -16.13 -9.30
C GLU A 132 -13.58 -16.39 -8.96
N ARG A 133 -13.30 -17.49 -8.27
CA ARG A 133 -11.94 -17.91 -7.91
C ARG A 133 -11.51 -19.09 -8.76
N GLY A 134 -10.20 -19.18 -9.03
CA GLY A 134 -9.67 -20.22 -9.92
C GLY A 134 -10.01 -19.98 -11.39
N VAL A 135 -10.54 -18.81 -11.73
CA VAL A 135 -10.83 -18.40 -13.10
C VAL A 135 -9.67 -17.54 -13.61
N ARG A 136 -8.99 -18.02 -14.66
CA ARG A 136 -7.90 -17.32 -15.32
C ARG A 136 -8.34 -16.79 -16.67
N VAL A 137 -8.20 -15.49 -16.89
CA VAL A 137 -8.42 -14.88 -18.21
C VAL A 137 -7.23 -15.25 -19.11
N GLU A 138 -7.52 -15.83 -20.27
CA GLU A 138 -6.53 -16.34 -21.22
C GLU A 138 -6.51 -15.51 -22.52
N GLU A 139 -7.64 -14.87 -22.87
CA GLU A 139 -7.78 -14.07 -24.09
C GLU A 139 -8.87 -13.02 -23.93
N PHE A 140 -8.71 -11.88 -24.63
CA PHE A 140 -9.77 -10.90 -24.80
C PHE A 140 -10.43 -11.10 -26.16
N ARG A 141 -11.74 -11.25 -26.17
CA ARG A 141 -12.54 -11.31 -27.40
C ARG A 141 -12.80 -9.88 -27.88
N ILE A 142 -12.19 -9.51 -28.99
CA ILE A 142 -12.24 -8.15 -29.55
C ILE A 142 -12.97 -8.20 -30.88
N LYS A 143 -14.02 -7.37 -31.04
CA LYS A 143 -14.76 -7.17 -32.28
C LYS A 143 -14.88 -5.65 -32.53
N ASP A 144 -14.60 -5.23 -33.73
CA ASP A 144 -14.69 -3.82 -34.16
C ASP A 144 -13.95 -2.85 -33.20
N ARG A 145 -12.76 -3.27 -32.75
CA ARG A 145 -11.90 -2.53 -31.79
C ARG A 145 -12.52 -2.36 -30.39
N ARG A 146 -13.47 -3.18 -30.02
CA ARG A 146 -14.12 -3.22 -28.71
C ARG A 146 -13.98 -4.60 -28.08
N VAL A 147 -13.71 -4.63 -26.78
CA VAL A 147 -13.81 -5.87 -26.01
C VAL A 147 -15.28 -6.24 -25.90
N VAL A 148 -15.61 -7.47 -26.27
CA VAL A 148 -16.98 -8.01 -26.22
C VAL A 148 -17.05 -9.24 -25.31
N GLY A 149 -15.93 -9.71 -24.78
CA GLY A 149 -15.87 -10.86 -23.89
C GLY A 149 -14.44 -11.20 -23.50
N VAL A 150 -14.32 -12.14 -22.60
CA VAL A 150 -13.06 -12.78 -22.23
C VAL A 150 -13.19 -14.29 -22.33
N ARG A 151 -12.12 -14.95 -22.79
CA ARG A 151 -11.99 -16.40 -22.66
C ARG A 151 -11.26 -16.72 -21.36
N THR A 152 -11.76 -17.71 -20.66
CA THR A 152 -11.15 -18.16 -19.41
C THR A 152 -10.90 -19.69 -19.47
N ASN A 153 -10.11 -20.20 -18.53
CA ASN A 153 -9.92 -21.63 -18.35
C ASN A 153 -11.21 -22.40 -17.98
N GLN A 154 -12.32 -21.68 -17.71
CA GLN A 154 -13.63 -22.27 -17.36
C GLN A 154 -14.74 -21.92 -18.38
N GLY A 155 -14.39 -21.31 -19.50
CA GLY A 155 -15.32 -20.93 -20.55
C GLY A 155 -15.28 -19.44 -20.87
N ASP A 156 -16.13 -19.05 -21.82
CA ASP A 156 -16.22 -17.66 -22.30
C ASP A 156 -17.22 -16.87 -21.46
N ILE A 157 -16.90 -15.60 -21.20
CA ILE A 157 -17.77 -14.65 -20.49
C ILE A 157 -17.97 -13.45 -21.44
N GLU A 158 -19.22 -13.11 -21.72
CA GLU A 158 -19.56 -11.91 -22.48
C GLU A 158 -19.56 -10.69 -21.57
N VAL A 159 -18.97 -9.60 -22.02
CA VAL A 159 -18.84 -8.35 -21.25
C VAL A 159 -18.94 -7.15 -22.18
N GLU A 160 -19.40 -6.02 -21.63
CA GLU A 160 -19.40 -4.72 -22.31
C GLU A 160 -18.15 -3.92 -22.01
N THR A 161 -17.56 -4.12 -20.84
CA THR A 161 -16.38 -3.39 -20.35
C THR A 161 -15.53 -4.30 -19.48
N VAL A 162 -14.22 -4.17 -19.61
CA VAL A 162 -13.24 -4.84 -18.72
C VAL A 162 -12.40 -3.79 -18.01
N LEU A 163 -12.36 -3.89 -16.68
CA LEU A 163 -11.40 -3.14 -15.87
C LEU A 163 -10.21 -4.05 -15.55
N LEU A 164 -9.04 -3.69 -16.06
CA LEU A 164 -7.79 -4.39 -15.80
C LEU A 164 -7.19 -3.90 -14.46
N ALA A 165 -7.33 -4.69 -13.41
CA ALA A 165 -6.80 -4.42 -12.08
C ALA A 165 -5.97 -5.61 -11.55
N ALA A 166 -5.15 -6.21 -12.42
CA ALA A 166 -4.47 -7.47 -12.20
C ALA A 166 -3.07 -7.33 -11.56
N GLY A 167 -2.77 -6.20 -10.93
CA GLY A 167 -1.49 -5.99 -10.23
C GLY A 167 -0.29 -6.30 -11.14
N MET A 168 0.63 -7.14 -10.67
CA MET A 168 1.85 -7.49 -11.41
C MET A 168 1.59 -8.21 -12.74
N TRP A 169 0.45 -8.85 -12.93
CA TRP A 169 0.05 -9.51 -14.20
C TRP A 169 -0.55 -8.55 -15.22
N SER A 170 -0.78 -7.27 -14.88
CA SER A 170 -1.47 -6.32 -15.76
C SER A 170 -0.73 -6.09 -17.07
N ARG A 171 0.62 -6.10 -17.10
CA ARG A 171 1.40 -5.95 -18.33
C ARG A 171 1.11 -7.07 -19.32
N GLN A 172 1.09 -8.31 -18.86
CA GLN A 172 0.83 -9.48 -19.72
C GLN A 172 -0.60 -9.50 -20.22
N LEU A 173 -1.57 -9.27 -19.33
CA LEU A 173 -2.97 -9.22 -19.72
C LEU A 173 -3.27 -8.05 -20.67
N GLY A 174 -2.70 -6.87 -20.42
CA GLY A 174 -2.81 -5.73 -21.34
C GLY A 174 -2.30 -6.07 -22.74
N ALA A 175 -1.17 -6.77 -22.84
CA ALA A 175 -0.61 -7.20 -24.12
C ALA A 175 -1.57 -8.11 -24.91
N LEU A 176 -2.34 -8.98 -24.25
CA LEU A 176 -3.35 -9.81 -24.90
C LEU A 176 -4.47 -8.97 -25.54
N ALA A 177 -4.72 -7.77 -25.02
CA ALA A 177 -5.67 -6.82 -25.60
C ALA A 177 -5.01 -5.79 -26.55
N GLY A 178 -3.73 -5.93 -26.85
CA GLY A 178 -2.96 -4.96 -27.66
C GLY A 178 -2.70 -3.64 -26.92
N VAL A 179 -2.79 -3.62 -25.60
CA VAL A 179 -2.57 -2.43 -24.77
C VAL A 179 -1.23 -2.53 -24.06
N ASN A 180 -0.39 -1.50 -24.20
CA ASN A 180 0.85 -1.40 -23.46
C ASN A 180 0.58 -0.86 -22.05
N VAL A 181 0.79 -1.69 -21.02
CA VAL A 181 0.71 -1.29 -19.61
C VAL A 181 2.15 -1.11 -19.11
N PRO A 182 2.60 0.12 -18.78
CA PRO A 182 3.98 0.40 -18.40
C PRO A 182 4.22 0.03 -16.93
N LEU A 183 4.20 -1.28 -16.65
CA LEU A 183 4.39 -1.84 -15.30
C LEU A 183 5.44 -2.95 -15.36
N ILE A 184 6.44 -2.86 -14.48
CA ILE A 184 7.46 -3.90 -14.29
C ILE A 184 7.50 -4.22 -12.81
N PRO A 185 7.31 -5.50 -12.41
CA PRO A 185 7.54 -5.94 -11.04
C PRO A 185 9.03 -5.85 -10.68
N VAL A 186 9.30 -5.51 -9.45
CA VAL A 186 10.67 -5.51 -8.90
C VAL A 186 10.71 -6.38 -7.63
N MET A 187 11.88 -6.94 -7.35
CA MET A 187 12.12 -7.65 -6.11
C MET A 187 12.15 -6.65 -4.95
N HIS A 188 11.48 -6.99 -3.87
CA HIS A 188 11.47 -6.20 -2.64
C HIS A 188 11.30 -7.12 -1.45
N GLN A 189 11.99 -6.81 -0.35
CA GLN A 189 12.01 -7.68 0.83
C GLN A 189 11.66 -6.90 2.10
N TYR A 190 11.04 -7.58 3.04
CA TYR A 190 10.94 -7.13 4.42
C TYR A 190 11.15 -8.34 5.35
N MET A 191 11.44 -8.04 6.59
CA MET A 191 11.59 -9.02 7.66
C MET A 191 10.69 -8.67 8.82
N VAL A 192 10.34 -9.66 9.63
CA VAL A 192 9.68 -9.47 10.92
C VAL A 192 10.64 -10.00 11.98
N THR A 193 10.88 -9.19 13.01
CA THR A 193 11.74 -9.58 14.12
C THR A 193 11.05 -10.62 15.01
N ASP A 194 11.79 -11.21 15.93
CA ASP A 194 11.18 -11.84 17.08
C ASP A 194 10.46 -10.78 17.95
N LYS A 195 9.63 -11.25 18.89
CA LYS A 195 8.92 -10.37 19.84
C LYS A 195 9.91 -9.53 20.64
N ILE A 196 9.65 -8.24 20.71
CA ILE A 196 10.45 -7.29 21.47
C ILE A 196 9.75 -7.02 22.79
N PRO A 197 10.33 -7.43 23.95
CA PRO A 197 9.72 -7.19 25.24
C PRO A 197 9.49 -5.69 25.50
N GLY A 198 8.25 -5.35 25.87
CA GLY A 198 7.89 -3.96 26.19
C GLY A 198 7.68 -3.03 25.00
N ILE A 199 7.62 -3.55 23.77
CA ILE A 199 7.27 -2.72 22.60
C ILE A 199 5.83 -2.19 22.76
N PRO A 200 5.60 -0.87 22.59
CA PRO A 200 4.24 -0.34 22.58
C PRO A 200 3.43 -0.88 21.39
N ALA A 201 2.19 -1.26 21.62
CA ALA A 201 1.31 -1.80 20.58
C ALA A 201 0.66 -0.72 19.68
N ASP A 202 0.87 0.55 20.00
CA ASP A 202 0.30 1.71 19.34
C ASP A 202 1.34 2.58 18.64
N LEU A 203 2.51 2.01 18.35
CA LEU A 203 3.55 2.71 17.62
C LEU A 203 3.03 3.22 16.26
N PRO A 204 3.34 4.46 15.89
CA PRO A 204 3.11 4.93 14.52
C PRO A 204 3.93 4.09 13.53
N THR A 205 3.49 4.07 12.28
CA THR A 205 4.40 3.62 11.21
C THR A 205 5.56 4.59 11.11
N MET A 206 6.77 4.09 10.89
CA MET A 206 7.94 4.95 10.77
C MET A 206 8.66 4.72 9.45
N ARG A 207 9.17 5.81 8.87
CA ARG A 207 10.03 5.78 7.68
C ARG A 207 11.27 6.61 7.91
N ASP A 208 12.41 6.06 7.56
CA ASP A 208 13.68 6.78 7.44
C ASP A 208 14.07 6.85 5.95
N PRO A 209 13.75 7.95 5.27
CA PRO A 209 14.05 8.09 3.85
C PRO A 209 15.54 8.20 3.54
N ASP A 210 16.37 8.61 4.52
CA ASP A 210 17.83 8.72 4.33
C ASP A 210 18.50 7.34 4.35
N LYS A 211 17.93 6.41 5.13
CA LYS A 211 18.39 5.00 5.19
C LYS A 211 17.55 4.07 4.32
N LEU A 212 16.51 4.58 3.63
CA LEU A 212 15.61 3.82 2.78
C LEU A 212 14.91 2.66 3.49
N VAL A 213 14.49 2.86 4.74
CA VAL A 213 13.81 1.83 5.55
C VAL A 213 12.49 2.31 6.11
N TYR A 214 11.61 1.35 6.39
CA TYR A 214 10.37 1.59 7.08
C TYR A 214 10.13 0.54 8.17
N TYR A 215 9.30 0.90 9.15
CA TYR A 215 8.96 0.05 10.29
C TYR A 215 7.47 0.13 10.58
N LYS A 216 6.93 -0.99 11.05
CA LYS A 216 5.57 -1.12 11.58
C LYS A 216 5.56 -2.10 12.75
N GLU A 217 4.83 -1.80 13.80
CA GLU A 217 4.56 -2.77 14.86
C GLU A 217 3.75 -3.95 14.29
N GLU A 218 4.13 -5.17 14.65
CA GLU A 218 3.52 -6.41 14.18
C GLU A 218 3.37 -7.41 15.32
N ALA A 219 2.24 -7.37 16.03
CA ALA A 219 1.91 -8.31 17.09
C ALA A 219 3.00 -8.49 18.18
N GLY A 220 3.60 -7.39 18.61
CA GLY A 220 4.68 -7.38 19.59
C GLY A 220 6.08 -7.51 18.99
N ALA A 221 6.21 -7.43 17.70
CA ALA A 221 7.44 -7.44 16.91
C ALA A 221 7.53 -6.20 16.02
N LEU A 222 8.56 -6.06 15.21
CA LEU A 222 8.67 -5.06 14.15
C LEU A 222 8.74 -5.72 12.78
N ALA A 223 7.84 -5.36 11.90
CA ALA A 223 8.05 -5.51 10.47
C ALA A 223 8.96 -4.39 9.99
N MET A 224 10.08 -4.73 9.36
CA MET A 224 11.06 -3.81 8.82
C MET A 224 11.30 -4.12 7.35
N GLY A 225 11.13 -3.15 6.48
CA GLY A 225 11.47 -3.26 5.06
C GLY A 225 12.44 -2.18 4.63
N GLY A 226 13.17 -2.47 3.55
CA GLY A 226 14.10 -1.55 2.92
C GLY A 226 13.72 -1.29 1.46
N TYR A 227 14.23 -0.19 0.90
CA TYR A 227 14.14 0.10 -0.53
C TYR A 227 15.54 0.07 -1.12
N GLU A 228 15.73 -0.69 -2.18
CA GLU A 228 16.99 -0.76 -2.90
C GLU A 228 17.13 0.46 -3.81
N HIS A 229 18.35 1.03 -3.92
CA HIS A 229 18.64 2.09 -4.89
C HIS A 229 18.49 1.57 -6.33
N ASP A 230 18.94 0.34 -6.57
CA ASP A 230 18.87 -0.34 -7.85
C ASP A 230 18.01 -1.60 -7.73
N PRO A 231 16.67 -1.46 -7.74
CA PRO A 231 15.78 -2.60 -7.56
C PRO A 231 15.89 -3.56 -8.73
N ILE A 232 15.97 -4.86 -8.44
CA ILE A 232 16.11 -5.90 -9.47
C ILE A 232 14.74 -6.14 -10.12
N PRO A 233 14.60 -5.90 -11.46
CA PRO A 233 13.39 -6.29 -12.17
C PRO A 233 13.15 -7.80 -12.04
N TRP A 234 11.89 -8.18 -11.80
CA TRP A 234 11.51 -9.57 -11.61
C TRP A 234 10.50 -10.01 -12.67
N ALA A 235 10.68 -11.23 -13.16
CA ALA A 235 9.75 -11.88 -14.08
C ALA A 235 9.34 -10.99 -15.29
N VAL A 236 10.30 -10.29 -15.89
CA VAL A 236 10.08 -9.36 -17.02
C VAL A 236 9.52 -10.08 -18.22
N GLU A 237 9.94 -11.33 -18.45
CA GLU A 237 9.47 -12.18 -19.58
C GLU A 237 8.14 -12.85 -19.30
N GLY A 238 7.70 -12.88 -18.06
CA GLY A 238 6.42 -13.47 -17.65
C GLY A 238 6.40 -13.85 -16.19
N ILE A 239 5.30 -13.53 -15.51
CA ILE A 239 5.10 -13.92 -14.11
C ILE A 239 4.84 -15.43 -14.06
N PRO A 240 5.55 -16.20 -13.21
CA PRO A 240 5.25 -17.61 -13.02
C PRO A 240 3.81 -17.84 -12.56
N GLY A 241 3.20 -18.97 -12.98
CA GLY A 241 1.84 -19.34 -12.61
C GLY A 241 1.71 -19.90 -11.21
#